data_76be8dd433c04a2b2d97a2c0186eb802
#
_entry.id   76be8dd433c04a2b2d97a2c0186eb802
#
_cell.length_a   1.000
_cell.length_b   1.000
_cell.length_c   1.000
_cell.angle_alpha   90.00
_cell.angle_beta   90.00
_cell.angle_gamma   90.00
#
_symmetry.space_group_name_H-M   'P 1'
#
loop_
_entity.id
_entity.type
_entity.pdbx_description
1 polymer ?
#
loop_
_entity_poly.entity_id
_entity_poly.type
_entity_poly.pdbx_seq_one_letter_code
_entity_poly.pdbx_strand_id
1 'polypeptide(L)'
;MRDINEFYKATLDEDFESAVGICAHDRIAHVWPEIIHDCIDRFDDAWRLDQISLVEVSGAFWTTRRVLDHMLAQGVPVTGSMRDAGRIMLCVPRTDEHSFGAQLLAEQLRRSGYHVVLFINRPNAEIFHHLHSTHFDVFGLSIGYDQSLLGLADVIAEARITSKNPAIAVELGGSSFEGAPSAYSFLNADLLLTNGQN
;
A
#
# COMPACT_ATOMS: atom_id res chain seq x y z
N MET A 1 -17.55 1.26 -12.26
CA MET A 1 -18.05 -0.13 -12.40
C MET A 1 -17.65 -0.83 -13.71
N ARG A 2 -17.80 -0.18 -14.90
CA ARG A 2 -17.45 -0.84 -16.17
C ARG A 2 -15.94 -1.10 -16.26
N ASP A 3 -15.13 -0.10 -16.00
CA ASP A 3 -13.68 -0.17 -16.12
C ASP A 3 -13.04 -1.20 -15.16
N ILE A 4 -13.57 -1.33 -13.94
CA ILE A 4 -13.14 -2.36 -12.97
C ILE A 4 -13.44 -3.77 -13.51
N ASN A 5 -14.62 -3.98 -14.12
CA ASN A 5 -14.98 -5.28 -14.68
C ASN A 5 -14.11 -5.64 -15.90
N GLU A 6 -13.80 -4.65 -16.73
CA GLU A 6 -12.92 -4.85 -17.90
C GLU A 6 -11.49 -5.15 -17.43
N PHE A 7 -10.99 -4.43 -16.41
CA PHE A 7 -9.68 -4.69 -15.82
C PHE A 7 -9.61 -6.08 -15.15
N TYR A 8 -10.61 -6.42 -14.33
CA TYR A 8 -10.72 -7.73 -13.68
C TYR A 8 -10.68 -8.88 -14.72
N LYS A 9 -11.43 -8.73 -15.81
CA LYS A 9 -11.41 -9.71 -16.89
C LYS A 9 -10.05 -9.78 -17.58
N ALA A 10 -9.46 -8.65 -17.96
CA ALA A 10 -8.17 -8.62 -18.63
C ALA A 10 -7.07 -9.27 -17.77
N THR A 11 -7.10 -9.07 -16.45
CA THR A 11 -6.11 -9.69 -15.55
C THR A 11 -6.34 -11.19 -15.35
N LEU A 12 -7.59 -11.66 -15.29
CA LEU A 12 -7.90 -13.11 -15.29
C LEU A 12 -7.49 -13.78 -16.60
N ASP A 13 -7.67 -13.11 -17.73
CA ASP A 13 -7.25 -13.59 -19.04
C ASP A 13 -5.72 -13.45 -19.27
N GLU A 14 -4.97 -12.97 -18.27
CA GLU A 14 -3.54 -12.65 -18.31
C GLU A 14 -3.16 -11.67 -19.44
N ASP A 15 -4.12 -10.87 -19.90
CA ASP A 15 -3.95 -9.88 -20.97
C ASP A 15 -3.38 -8.57 -20.41
N PHE A 16 -2.05 -8.54 -20.29
CA PHE A 16 -1.32 -7.40 -19.77
C PHE A 16 -1.55 -6.11 -20.57
N GLU A 17 -1.55 -6.19 -21.90
CA GLU A 17 -1.68 -5.01 -22.77
C GLU A 17 -3.06 -4.35 -22.61
N SER A 18 -4.12 -5.14 -22.59
CA SER A 18 -5.48 -4.65 -22.32
C SER A 18 -5.60 -4.05 -20.93
N ALA A 19 -5.03 -4.69 -19.90
CA ALA A 19 -5.07 -4.19 -18.54
C ALA A 19 -4.33 -2.85 -18.40
N VAL A 20 -3.15 -2.70 -19.00
CA VAL A 20 -2.41 -1.42 -19.06
C VAL A 20 -3.22 -0.37 -19.82
N GLY A 21 -3.77 -0.71 -20.99
CA GLY A 21 -4.59 0.18 -21.79
C GLY A 21 -5.80 0.74 -21.04
N ILE A 22 -6.42 -0.08 -20.18
CA ILE A 22 -7.50 0.36 -19.29
C ILE A 22 -6.97 1.39 -18.29
N CYS A 23 -5.89 1.08 -17.56
CA CYS A 23 -5.32 1.99 -16.57
C CYS A 23 -4.79 3.31 -17.16
N ALA A 24 -4.26 3.26 -18.37
CA ALA A 24 -3.71 4.43 -19.08
C ALA A 24 -4.77 5.29 -19.76
N HIS A 25 -6.04 4.86 -19.83
CA HIS A 25 -7.09 5.61 -20.49
C HIS A 25 -7.37 6.94 -19.77
N ASP A 26 -7.44 8.04 -20.51
CA ASP A 26 -7.56 9.42 -19.98
C ASP A 26 -8.62 9.58 -18.87
N ARG A 27 -9.75 8.89 -18.97
CA ARG A 27 -10.85 8.98 -17.99
C ARG A 27 -10.51 8.36 -16.65
N ILE A 28 -9.60 7.39 -16.61
CA ILE A 28 -9.27 6.62 -15.40
C ILE A 28 -7.81 6.70 -15.00
N ALA A 29 -6.99 7.39 -15.80
CA ALA A 29 -5.57 7.59 -15.50
C ALA A 29 -5.31 8.24 -14.12
N HIS A 30 -6.30 8.91 -13.55
CA HIS A 30 -6.23 9.53 -12.23
C HIS A 30 -6.74 8.61 -11.09
N VAL A 31 -7.42 7.50 -11.40
CA VAL A 31 -8.01 6.56 -10.42
C VAL A 31 -7.59 5.10 -10.64
N TRP A 32 -6.55 4.85 -11.45
CA TRP A 32 -6.10 3.48 -11.69
C TRP A 32 -5.63 2.76 -10.42
N PRO A 33 -5.05 3.43 -9.37
CA PRO A 33 -4.69 2.73 -8.15
C PRO A 33 -5.91 2.15 -7.43
N GLU A 34 -7.02 2.88 -7.43
CA GLU A 34 -8.29 2.43 -6.84
C GLU A 34 -8.87 1.26 -7.63
N ILE A 35 -8.77 1.28 -8.96
CA ILE A 35 -9.21 0.17 -9.83
C ILE A 35 -8.41 -1.10 -9.53
N ILE A 36 -7.10 -0.98 -9.37
CA ILE A 36 -6.23 -2.09 -9.01
C ILE A 36 -6.61 -2.63 -7.61
N HIS A 37 -6.83 -1.74 -6.64
CA HIS A 37 -7.22 -2.11 -5.29
C HIS A 37 -8.53 -2.90 -5.27
N ASP A 38 -9.60 -2.34 -5.85
CA ASP A 38 -10.90 -3.00 -5.95
C ASP A 38 -10.84 -4.36 -6.68
N CYS A 39 -9.91 -4.47 -7.65
CA CYS A 39 -9.73 -5.71 -8.38
C CYS A 39 -9.10 -6.81 -7.50
N ILE A 40 -8.14 -6.45 -6.65
CA ILE A 40 -7.51 -7.38 -5.71
C ILE A 40 -8.54 -7.92 -4.70
N ASP A 41 -9.36 -7.04 -4.13
CA ASP A 41 -10.42 -7.45 -3.20
C ASP A 41 -11.38 -8.44 -3.86
N ARG A 42 -11.72 -8.22 -5.13
CA ARG A 42 -12.55 -9.15 -5.90
C ARG A 42 -11.90 -10.51 -6.15
N PHE A 43 -10.58 -10.55 -6.37
CA PHE A 43 -9.88 -11.83 -6.50
C PHE A 43 -9.92 -12.62 -5.21
N ASP A 44 -9.72 -11.94 -4.08
CA ASP A 44 -9.77 -12.57 -2.77
C ASP A 44 -11.16 -13.13 -2.48
N ASP A 45 -12.22 -12.34 -2.73
CA ASP A 45 -13.61 -12.77 -2.59
C ASP A 45 -13.94 -13.95 -3.53
N ALA A 46 -13.57 -13.86 -4.80
CA ALA A 46 -13.85 -14.91 -5.78
C ALA A 46 -13.12 -16.22 -5.42
N TRP A 47 -11.89 -16.13 -4.91
CA TRP A 47 -11.15 -17.30 -4.46
C TRP A 47 -11.76 -17.91 -3.18
N ARG A 48 -12.12 -17.09 -2.18
CA ARG A 48 -12.81 -17.56 -0.96
C ARG A 48 -14.15 -18.24 -1.26
N LEU A 49 -14.82 -17.84 -2.34
CA LEU A 49 -16.10 -18.41 -2.78
C LEU A 49 -15.94 -19.56 -3.77
N ASP A 50 -14.72 -20.07 -3.97
CA ASP A 50 -14.41 -21.14 -4.95
C ASP A 50 -14.87 -20.82 -6.40
N GLN A 51 -14.95 -19.54 -6.77
CA GLN A 51 -15.35 -19.08 -8.10
C GLN A 51 -14.18 -19.07 -9.10
N ILE A 52 -12.96 -18.95 -8.59
CA ILE A 52 -11.72 -19.05 -9.38
C ILE A 52 -10.74 -19.99 -8.70
N SER A 53 -9.94 -20.66 -9.48
CA SER A 53 -8.92 -21.60 -8.99
C SER A 53 -7.67 -20.87 -8.47
N LEU A 54 -6.82 -21.58 -7.72
CA LEU A 54 -5.53 -21.06 -7.27
C LEU A 54 -4.64 -20.63 -8.44
N VAL A 55 -4.71 -21.32 -9.57
CA VAL A 55 -3.92 -20.99 -10.76
C VAL A 55 -4.41 -19.67 -11.37
N GLU A 56 -5.73 -19.51 -11.53
CA GLU A 56 -6.32 -18.29 -12.08
C GLU A 56 -6.04 -17.08 -11.19
N VAL A 57 -6.23 -17.19 -9.86
CA VAL A 57 -5.93 -16.08 -8.96
C VAL A 57 -4.44 -15.71 -8.96
N SER A 58 -3.56 -16.71 -9.03
CA SER A 58 -2.10 -16.47 -9.08
C SER A 58 -1.69 -15.77 -10.38
N GLY A 59 -2.23 -16.18 -11.53
CA GLY A 59 -2.00 -15.54 -12.83
C GLY A 59 -2.51 -14.10 -12.86
N ALA A 60 -3.72 -13.88 -12.32
CA ALA A 60 -4.33 -12.55 -12.21
C ALA A 60 -3.51 -11.62 -11.31
N PHE A 61 -3.05 -12.09 -10.15
CA PHE A 61 -2.15 -11.32 -9.27
C PHE A 61 -0.82 -10.97 -9.96
N TRP A 62 -0.22 -11.93 -10.65
CA TRP A 62 1.00 -11.69 -11.41
C TRP A 62 0.83 -10.63 -12.50
N THR A 63 -0.26 -10.71 -13.24
CA THR A 63 -0.59 -9.73 -14.28
C THR A 63 -0.86 -8.36 -13.67
N THR A 64 -1.64 -8.30 -12.60
CA THR A 64 -1.91 -7.06 -11.85
C THR A 64 -0.62 -6.43 -11.31
N ARG A 65 0.31 -7.24 -10.78
CA ARG A 65 1.62 -6.78 -10.32
C ARG A 65 2.43 -6.15 -11.44
N ARG A 66 2.47 -6.78 -12.61
CA ARG A 66 3.17 -6.24 -13.79
C ARG A 66 2.56 -4.92 -14.24
N VAL A 67 1.22 -4.81 -14.20
CA VAL A 67 0.52 -3.55 -14.52
C VAL A 67 0.91 -2.46 -13.53
N LEU A 68 0.89 -2.74 -12.23
CA LEU A 68 1.32 -1.77 -11.21
C LEU A 68 2.76 -1.29 -11.46
N ASP A 69 3.70 -2.21 -11.65
CA ASP A 69 5.10 -1.87 -11.90
C ASP A 69 5.25 -1.01 -13.17
N HIS A 70 4.49 -1.31 -14.22
CA HIS A 70 4.47 -0.53 -15.46
C HIS A 70 3.91 0.88 -15.22
N MET A 71 2.78 1.01 -14.55
CA MET A 71 2.14 2.32 -14.28
C MET A 71 3.02 3.20 -13.39
N LEU A 72 3.69 2.62 -12.38
CA LEU A 72 4.65 3.34 -11.54
C LEU A 72 5.87 3.83 -12.35
N ALA A 73 6.38 3.02 -13.28
CA ALA A 73 7.50 3.37 -14.14
C ALA A 73 7.18 4.49 -15.13
N GLN A 74 5.92 4.61 -15.57
CA GLN A 74 5.49 5.69 -16.46
C GLN A 74 5.46 7.07 -15.78
N GLY A 75 5.47 7.12 -14.45
CA GLY A 75 5.47 8.38 -13.72
C GLY A 75 4.25 9.23 -14.06
N VAL A 76 3.05 8.63 -14.12
CA VAL A 76 1.82 9.34 -14.51
C VAL A 76 1.68 10.60 -13.64
N PRO A 77 1.60 11.80 -14.26
CA PRO A 77 1.57 13.05 -13.51
C PRO A 77 0.41 13.07 -12.51
N VAL A 78 0.69 13.46 -11.28
CA VAL A 78 -0.36 13.80 -10.31
C VAL A 78 -1.08 15.03 -10.85
N THR A 79 -2.26 14.85 -11.44
CA THR A 79 -3.11 15.93 -11.92
C THR A 79 -3.90 16.50 -10.74
N GLY A 80 -3.26 17.36 -9.98
CA GLY A 80 -3.90 18.06 -8.87
C GLY A 80 -2.99 19.18 -8.39
N SER A 81 -3.57 20.29 -7.92
CA SER A 81 -2.82 21.26 -7.16
C SER A 81 -2.16 20.51 -6.00
N MET A 82 -0.83 20.41 -6.01
CA MET A 82 -0.08 19.90 -4.86
C MET A 82 -0.40 20.83 -3.68
N ARG A 83 -1.47 20.51 -2.95
CA ARG A 83 -1.60 21.00 -1.60
C ARG A 83 -0.50 20.27 -0.84
N ASP A 84 0.31 21.01 -0.15
CA ASP A 84 1.28 20.43 0.79
C ASP A 84 0.46 19.81 1.95
N ALA A 85 -0.05 18.60 1.69
CA ALA A 85 -0.92 17.88 2.61
C ALA A 85 -0.11 17.24 3.77
N GLY A 86 1.22 17.30 3.68
CA GLY A 86 2.12 16.74 4.68
C GLY A 86 3.08 15.70 4.11
N ARG A 87 3.99 15.22 4.96
CA ARG A 87 5.03 14.25 4.62
C ARG A 87 4.80 12.94 5.34
N ILE A 88 4.76 11.86 4.59
CA ILE A 88 4.55 10.51 5.08
C ILE A 88 5.79 9.67 4.77
N MET A 89 6.31 8.98 5.78
CA MET A 89 7.22 7.87 5.58
C MET A 89 6.42 6.58 5.70
N LEU A 90 6.32 5.82 4.63
CA LEU A 90 5.66 4.51 4.60
C LEU A 90 6.71 3.41 4.51
N CYS A 91 6.66 2.44 5.40
CA CYS A 91 7.65 1.37 5.48
C CYS A 91 7.00 -0.01 5.42
N VAL A 92 7.64 -0.91 4.66
CA VAL A 92 7.41 -2.36 4.71
C VAL A 92 8.63 -2.98 5.38
N PRO A 93 8.50 -3.67 6.52
CA PRO A 93 9.61 -4.28 7.23
C PRO A 93 10.37 -5.30 6.39
N ARG A 94 11.66 -5.50 6.70
CA ARG A 94 12.51 -6.49 5.99
C ARG A 94 12.02 -7.92 6.09
N THR A 95 11.23 -8.23 7.09
CA THR A 95 10.65 -9.56 7.32
C THR A 95 9.37 -9.79 6.51
N ASP A 96 8.89 -8.77 5.81
CA ASP A 96 7.65 -8.81 5.05
C ASP A 96 7.91 -8.69 3.56
N GLU A 97 7.51 -9.69 2.79
CA GLU A 97 7.63 -9.69 1.32
C GLU A 97 6.40 -9.05 0.64
N HIS A 98 5.35 -8.74 1.41
CA HIS A 98 4.08 -8.22 0.91
C HIS A 98 4.11 -6.69 0.73
N SER A 99 4.78 -6.24 -0.30
CA SER A 99 4.95 -4.80 -0.56
C SER A 99 3.94 -4.20 -1.53
N PHE A 100 3.09 -5.02 -2.14
CA PHE A 100 2.17 -4.59 -3.20
C PHE A 100 1.17 -3.52 -2.69
N GLY A 101 0.47 -3.81 -1.60
CA GLY A 101 -0.49 -2.87 -0.99
C GLY A 101 0.16 -1.55 -0.56
N ALA A 102 1.38 -1.61 -0.01
CA ALA A 102 2.12 -0.41 0.38
C ALA A 102 2.51 0.46 -0.83
N GLN A 103 2.89 -0.15 -1.96
CA GLN A 103 3.19 0.58 -3.20
C GLN A 103 1.95 1.28 -3.75
N LEU A 104 0.82 0.57 -3.74
CA LEU A 104 -0.45 1.10 -4.19
C LEU A 104 -0.93 2.26 -3.30
N LEU A 105 -0.87 2.08 -1.98
CA LEU A 105 -1.20 3.12 -0.99
C LEU A 105 -0.29 4.34 -1.14
N ALA A 106 1.02 4.14 -1.33
CA ALA A 106 1.95 5.24 -1.52
C ALA A 106 1.58 6.08 -2.76
N GLU A 107 1.13 5.44 -3.83
CA GLU A 107 0.70 6.14 -5.04
C GLU A 107 -0.62 6.89 -4.83
N GLN A 108 -1.59 6.29 -4.15
CA GLN A 108 -2.86 6.94 -3.79
C GLN A 108 -2.62 8.19 -2.93
N LEU A 109 -1.75 8.09 -1.93
CA LEU A 109 -1.38 9.21 -1.06
C LEU A 109 -0.65 10.32 -1.83
N ARG A 110 0.27 9.99 -2.75
CA ARG A 110 0.92 10.97 -3.61
C ARG A 110 -0.08 11.73 -4.48
N ARG A 111 -1.06 11.02 -5.04
CA ARG A 111 -2.15 11.61 -5.84
C ARG A 111 -3.07 12.49 -5.00
N SER A 112 -3.20 12.20 -3.72
CA SER A 112 -3.92 13.03 -2.75
C SER A 112 -3.12 14.25 -2.28
N GLY A 113 -1.89 14.45 -2.77
CA GLY A 113 -1.06 15.62 -2.49
C GLY A 113 -0.07 15.47 -1.34
N TYR A 114 0.13 14.26 -0.82
CA TYR A 114 1.15 13.99 0.19
C TYR A 114 2.53 13.76 -0.42
N HIS A 115 3.57 14.18 0.29
CA HIS A 115 4.94 13.78 -0.01
C HIS A 115 5.23 12.42 0.64
N VAL A 116 5.24 11.35 -0.16
CA VAL A 116 5.43 10.00 0.35
C VAL A 116 6.82 9.47 0.03
N VAL A 117 7.55 9.09 1.06
CA VAL A 117 8.79 8.30 0.97
C VAL A 117 8.44 6.86 1.34
N LEU A 118 8.65 5.94 0.40
CA LEU A 118 8.35 4.53 0.59
C LEU A 118 9.65 3.74 0.77
N PHE A 119 9.77 3.05 1.89
CA PHE A 119 10.85 2.13 2.21
C PHE A 119 10.36 0.69 2.19
N ILE A 120 10.93 -0.13 1.31
CA ILE A 120 10.64 -1.55 1.22
C ILE A 120 11.90 -2.32 1.57
N ASN A 121 11.83 -3.21 2.55
CA ASN A 121 12.93 -4.10 2.95
C ASN A 121 14.22 -3.36 3.35
N ARG A 122 14.11 -2.15 3.88
CA ARG A 122 15.27 -1.36 4.32
C ARG A 122 15.66 -1.68 5.76
N PRO A 123 16.96 -1.58 6.08
CA PRO A 123 17.42 -1.68 7.47
C PRO A 123 16.80 -0.60 8.36
N ASN A 124 16.46 -0.93 9.60
CA ASN A 124 15.91 0.04 10.56
C ASN A 124 16.84 1.25 10.75
N ALA A 125 18.16 1.05 10.72
CA ALA A 125 19.12 2.13 10.82
C ALA A 125 18.98 3.19 9.71
N GLU A 126 18.64 2.78 8.49
CA GLU A 126 18.38 3.70 7.38
C GLU A 126 17.07 4.47 7.60
N ILE A 127 16.02 3.76 8.04
CA ILE A 127 14.73 4.34 8.38
C ILE A 127 14.89 5.42 9.46
N PHE A 128 15.54 5.08 10.56
CA PHE A 128 15.76 6.00 11.69
C PHE A 128 16.65 7.18 11.30
N HIS A 129 17.66 6.98 10.45
CA HIS A 129 18.46 8.07 9.92
C HIS A 129 17.60 9.08 9.15
N HIS A 130 16.67 8.63 8.32
CA HIS A 130 15.74 9.49 7.59
C HIS A 130 14.74 10.19 8.52
N LEU A 131 14.19 9.50 9.52
CA LEU A 131 13.33 10.10 10.53
C LEU A 131 14.03 11.20 11.31
N HIS A 132 15.31 11.01 11.63
CA HIS A 132 16.13 12.01 12.33
C HIS A 132 16.44 13.25 11.46
N SER A 133 16.76 13.03 10.20
CA SER A 133 17.22 14.09 9.29
C SER A 133 16.09 14.90 8.66
N THR A 134 14.92 14.28 8.46
CA THR A 134 13.79 14.86 7.73
C THR A 134 12.53 14.87 8.61
N HIS A 135 11.77 15.96 8.56
CA HIS A 135 10.47 16.06 9.22
C HIS A 135 9.44 15.24 8.46
N PHE A 136 8.77 14.32 9.17
CA PHE A 136 7.61 13.59 8.70
C PHE A 136 6.44 13.82 9.67
N ASP A 137 5.24 13.95 9.13
CA ASP A 137 4.02 14.08 9.92
C ASP A 137 3.52 12.71 10.36
N VAL A 138 3.70 11.70 9.48
CA VAL A 138 3.25 10.32 9.68
C VAL A 138 4.39 9.34 9.40
N PHE A 139 4.51 8.35 10.28
CA PHE A 139 5.30 7.13 10.08
C PHE A 139 4.34 5.95 9.95
N GLY A 140 4.10 5.50 8.72
CA GLY A 140 3.23 4.38 8.38
C GLY A 140 4.00 3.07 8.28
N LEU A 141 3.48 2.00 8.87
CA LEU A 141 4.02 0.65 8.77
C LEU A 141 2.97 -0.26 8.13
N SER A 142 3.31 -0.84 6.98
CA SER A 142 2.46 -1.80 6.27
C SER A 142 2.93 -3.22 6.59
N ILE A 143 2.06 -3.99 7.27
CA ILE A 143 2.36 -5.32 7.78
C ILE A 143 1.42 -6.33 7.13
N GLY A 144 1.96 -7.15 6.23
CA GLY A 144 1.20 -8.18 5.50
C GLY A 144 1.22 -9.56 6.15
N TYR A 145 2.10 -9.79 7.15
CA TYR A 145 2.29 -11.10 7.75
C TYR A 145 2.61 -11.03 9.26
N ASP A 146 2.03 -11.93 10.05
CA ASP A 146 2.11 -11.92 11.52
C ASP A 146 3.53 -11.99 12.10
N GLN A 147 4.46 -12.66 11.42
CA GLN A 147 5.86 -12.72 11.87
C GLN A 147 6.55 -11.35 11.89
N SER A 148 6.07 -10.41 11.09
CA SER A 148 6.59 -9.04 11.06
C SER A 148 6.23 -8.24 12.31
N LEU A 149 5.30 -8.73 13.14
CA LEU A 149 4.91 -8.08 14.40
C LEU A 149 5.98 -8.20 15.49
N LEU A 150 6.90 -9.16 15.38
CA LEU A 150 7.98 -9.32 16.34
C LEU A 150 8.92 -8.12 16.31
N GLY A 151 9.09 -7.47 17.46
CA GLY A 151 9.93 -6.28 17.59
C GLY A 151 9.31 -4.98 17.06
N LEU A 152 8.05 -5.02 16.58
CA LEU A 152 7.39 -3.83 16.03
C LEU A 152 7.22 -2.73 17.08
N ALA A 153 6.91 -3.10 18.33
CA ALA A 153 6.81 -2.14 19.43
C ALA A 153 8.13 -1.38 19.66
N ASP A 154 9.27 -2.08 19.56
CA ASP A 154 10.59 -1.46 19.70
C ASP A 154 10.87 -0.50 18.52
N VAL A 155 10.49 -0.89 17.30
CA VAL A 155 10.63 -0.04 16.10
C VAL A 155 9.79 1.23 16.25
N ILE A 156 8.56 1.13 16.74
CA ILE A 156 7.68 2.28 16.97
C ILE A 156 8.26 3.20 18.06
N ALA A 157 8.70 2.63 19.17
CA ALA A 157 9.30 3.39 20.27
C ALA A 157 10.56 4.15 19.78
N GLU A 158 11.44 3.49 19.07
CA GLU A 158 12.66 4.08 18.52
C GLU A 158 12.34 5.15 17.46
N ALA A 159 11.36 4.91 16.60
CA ALA A 159 10.91 5.90 15.61
C ALA A 159 10.45 7.21 16.27
N ARG A 160 9.67 7.12 17.35
CA ARG A 160 9.21 8.28 18.10
C ARG A 160 10.35 9.06 18.78
N ILE A 161 11.33 8.34 19.35
CA ILE A 161 12.49 8.94 20.01
C ILE A 161 13.41 9.62 18.99
N THR A 162 13.59 8.98 17.83
CA THR A 162 14.56 9.42 16.82
C THR A 162 13.99 10.48 15.90
N SER A 163 12.67 10.55 15.75
CA SER A 163 12.01 11.45 14.81
C SER A 163 12.37 12.91 15.05
N LYS A 164 12.67 13.63 13.97
CA LYS A 164 12.79 15.09 13.96
C LYS A 164 11.49 15.80 14.35
N ASN A 165 10.34 15.14 14.14
CA ASN A 165 9.04 15.60 14.58
C ASN A 165 8.65 14.91 15.90
N PRO A 166 8.71 15.58 17.07
CA PRO A 166 8.34 14.95 18.33
C PRO A 166 6.85 14.59 18.44
N ALA A 167 6.01 15.11 17.54
CA ALA A 167 4.59 14.83 17.45
C ALA A 167 4.25 13.92 16.26
N ILE A 168 5.21 13.13 15.77
CA ILE A 168 4.99 12.22 14.65
C ILE A 168 3.86 11.23 14.97
N ALA A 169 2.87 11.16 14.10
CA ALA A 169 1.84 10.12 14.19
C ALA A 169 2.40 8.78 13.68
N VAL A 170 2.07 7.69 14.36
CA VAL A 170 2.42 6.33 13.92
C VAL A 170 1.17 5.59 13.54
N GLU A 171 1.11 5.15 12.29
CA GLU A 171 -0.02 4.44 11.73
C GLU A 171 0.40 3.04 11.28
N LEU A 172 -0.43 2.05 11.62
CA LEU A 172 -0.23 0.66 11.22
C LEU A 172 -1.34 0.25 10.26
N GLY A 173 -0.98 -0.48 9.23
CA GLY A 173 -1.94 -1.02 8.28
C GLY A 173 -1.44 -2.34 7.68
N GLY A 174 -2.33 -3.00 6.94
CA GLY A 174 -2.07 -4.26 6.27
C GLY A 174 -2.91 -5.41 6.82
N SER A 175 -2.88 -6.54 6.11
CA SER A 175 -3.74 -7.70 6.37
C SER A 175 -3.56 -8.33 7.74
N SER A 176 -2.39 -8.17 8.37
CA SER A 176 -2.15 -8.67 9.74
C SER A 176 -3.07 -8.06 10.79
N PHE A 177 -3.66 -6.88 10.53
CA PHE A 177 -4.53 -6.20 11.50
C PHE A 177 -6.02 -6.44 11.26
N GLU A 178 -6.38 -7.21 10.25
CA GLU A 178 -7.76 -7.54 9.94
C GLU A 178 -8.37 -8.42 11.03
N GLY A 179 -9.59 -8.09 11.45
CA GLY A 179 -10.42 -8.91 12.32
C GLY A 179 -10.25 -8.69 13.83
N ALA A 180 -9.14 -8.13 14.35
CA ALA A 180 -8.95 -7.91 15.77
C ALA A 180 -8.08 -6.68 16.11
N PRO A 181 -8.43 -5.46 15.72
CA PRO A 181 -7.57 -4.28 15.95
C PRO A 181 -7.27 -4.01 17.42
N SER A 182 -8.17 -4.37 18.34
CA SER A 182 -7.93 -4.22 19.78
C SER A 182 -6.81 -5.12 20.33
N ALA A 183 -6.50 -6.23 19.67
CA ALA A 183 -5.43 -7.14 20.09
C ALA A 183 -4.04 -6.48 19.94
N TYR A 184 -3.92 -5.45 19.15
CA TYR A 184 -2.65 -4.76 18.83
C TYR A 184 -2.47 -3.44 19.58
N SER A 185 -3.32 -3.13 20.55
CA SER A 185 -3.22 -1.90 21.36
C SER A 185 -1.88 -1.74 22.10
N PHE A 186 -1.18 -2.84 22.37
CA PHE A 186 0.14 -2.85 23.01
C PHE A 186 1.24 -2.24 22.13
N LEU A 187 1.01 -2.12 20.82
CA LEU A 187 1.97 -1.51 19.87
C LEU A 187 2.07 0.01 20.02
N ASN A 188 1.12 0.64 20.72
CA ASN A 188 1.12 2.08 20.96
C ASN A 188 1.18 2.91 19.67
N ALA A 189 0.49 2.45 18.63
CA ALA A 189 0.25 3.21 17.41
C ALA A 189 -0.93 4.18 17.61
N ASP A 190 -0.93 5.29 16.87
CA ASP A 190 -2.01 6.29 16.96
C ASP A 190 -3.24 5.84 16.18
N LEU A 191 -3.04 5.09 15.09
CA LEU A 191 -4.10 4.58 14.25
C LEU A 191 -3.76 3.17 13.74
N LEU A 192 -4.78 2.31 13.72
CA LEU A 192 -4.76 1.01 13.03
C LEU A 192 -5.70 1.11 11.83
N LEU A 193 -5.15 1.02 10.63
CA LEU A 193 -5.90 0.99 9.37
C LEU A 193 -6.20 -0.47 9.02
N THR A 194 -7.46 -0.85 9.10
CA THR A 194 -7.94 -2.15 8.62
C THR A 194 -8.63 -1.96 7.26
N ASN A 195 -8.42 -2.86 6.32
CA ASN A 195 -9.13 -2.85 5.05
C ASN A 195 -10.65 -2.90 5.35
N GLY A 196 -11.39 -1.87 4.94
CA GLY A 196 -12.85 -1.81 5.08
C GLY A 196 -13.41 -0.72 6.01
N GLN A 197 -12.62 0.19 6.53
CA GLN A 197 -13.11 1.38 7.21
C GLN A 197 -12.74 2.66 6.42
N ASN A 198 -13.63 3.02 5.50
CA ASN A 198 -13.87 4.37 5.03
C ASN A 198 -15.33 4.71 5.26
#